data_0301324cf1ee1c48c8bf9e9b7323a81e
#
_entry.id   0301324cf1ee1c48c8bf9e9b7323a81e
#
_cell.length_a   1.000
_cell.length_b   1.000
_cell.length_c   1.000
_cell.angle_alpha   90.00
_cell.angle_beta   90.00
_cell.angle_gamma   90.00
#
_symmetry.space_group_name_H-M   'P 1'
#
loop_
_entity.id
_entity.type
_entity.pdbx_description
1 polymer ?
#
loop_
_entity_poly.entity_id
_entity_poly.type
_entity_poly.pdbx_seq_one_letter_code
_entity_poly.pdbx_strand_id
1 'polypeptide(L)'
;AQAGNQVIVIDTKQEVLDQAESNLIHSLQKLVVKGKMENDQSNTIKKNIQWHTSIENLSPCDLVIEAIVEKLEVKESVFKQLESIVGKHCILASNTSSLSITSIAASCLYPERVIGIHFFNPAPIMELVEIIPALQTSPAVIKETKAIITSWKKKVVTAKDTPGFIVNRIARPFYSEAICQLEEGIASKETIDYAMKQMGGFKMGPFELMDLIGHDVNYVVTETVWTAFYFDTRFTPSFTQKRLLEANWLGRKTGKGFYDYQEGAQKLEPNTNEILCKEICN
;
A
#
# COMPACT_ATOMS: atom_id res chain seq x y z
N ALA A 1 -7.04 -14.19 -9.46
CA ALA A 1 -6.89 -15.05 -10.64
C ALA A 1 -5.78 -16.11 -10.41
N GLN A 2 -4.56 -15.72 -9.96
CA GLN A 2 -3.44 -16.67 -9.73
C GLN A 2 -3.76 -17.74 -8.68
N ALA A 3 -4.60 -17.43 -7.71
CA ALA A 3 -5.07 -18.36 -6.68
C ALA A 3 -6.29 -19.21 -7.12
N GLY A 4 -6.66 -19.18 -8.41
CA GLY A 4 -7.75 -19.97 -8.98
C GLY A 4 -9.13 -19.31 -8.95
N ASN A 5 -9.23 -18.07 -8.44
CA ASN A 5 -10.51 -17.36 -8.41
C ASN A 5 -10.86 -16.78 -9.79
N GLN A 6 -12.16 -16.74 -10.11
CA GLN A 6 -12.69 -15.90 -11.18
C GLN A 6 -12.68 -14.46 -10.70
N VAL A 7 -12.23 -13.53 -11.54
CA VAL A 7 -12.04 -12.12 -11.19
C VAL A 7 -12.76 -11.25 -12.18
N ILE A 8 -13.55 -10.32 -11.69
CA ILE A 8 -14.20 -9.27 -12.48
C ILE A 8 -13.52 -7.95 -12.11
N VAL A 9 -12.96 -7.28 -13.10
CA VAL A 9 -12.33 -5.95 -12.93
C VAL A 9 -13.26 -4.90 -13.51
N ILE A 10 -13.55 -3.89 -12.70
CA ILE A 10 -14.42 -2.77 -13.10
C ILE A 10 -13.63 -1.46 -13.06
N ASP A 11 -13.75 -0.69 -14.11
CA ASP A 11 -13.41 0.74 -14.13
C ASP A 11 -14.43 1.46 -15.04
N THR A 12 -14.73 2.72 -14.73
CA THR A 12 -15.68 3.52 -15.52
C THR A 12 -15.17 3.88 -16.90
N LYS A 13 -13.86 3.76 -17.15
CA LYS A 13 -13.20 4.12 -18.43
C LYS A 13 -12.61 2.90 -19.10
N GLN A 14 -13.03 2.64 -20.33
CA GLN A 14 -12.53 1.51 -21.12
C GLN A 14 -11.00 1.61 -21.33
N GLU A 15 -10.47 2.80 -21.59
CA GLU A 15 -9.02 2.99 -21.82
C GLU A 15 -8.19 2.58 -20.60
N VAL A 16 -8.72 2.76 -19.38
CA VAL A 16 -8.05 2.34 -18.14
C VAL A 16 -8.01 0.82 -18.04
N LEU A 17 -9.11 0.15 -18.41
CA LEU A 17 -9.18 -1.32 -18.45
C LEU A 17 -8.22 -1.90 -19.50
N ASP A 18 -8.20 -1.35 -20.70
CA ASP A 18 -7.31 -1.78 -21.79
C ASP A 18 -5.83 -1.64 -21.38
N GLN A 19 -5.49 -0.53 -20.74
CA GLN A 19 -4.14 -0.31 -20.23
C GLN A 19 -3.79 -1.29 -19.08
N ALA A 20 -4.73 -1.55 -18.17
CA ALA A 20 -4.54 -2.48 -17.06
C ALA A 20 -4.35 -3.93 -17.57
N GLU A 21 -5.14 -4.36 -18.56
CA GLU A 21 -4.99 -5.65 -19.20
C GLU A 21 -3.65 -5.79 -19.92
N SER A 22 -3.25 -4.77 -20.68
CA SER A 22 -1.95 -4.73 -21.36
C SER A 22 -0.78 -4.83 -20.37
N ASN A 23 -0.84 -4.10 -19.26
CA ASN A 23 0.16 -4.15 -18.20
C ASN A 23 0.23 -5.52 -17.52
N LEU A 24 -0.92 -6.16 -17.29
CA LEU A 24 -1.00 -7.52 -16.75
C LEU A 24 -0.33 -8.51 -17.72
N ILE A 25 -0.71 -8.50 -19.00
CA ILE A 25 -0.14 -9.39 -20.03
C ILE A 25 1.37 -9.23 -20.08
N HIS A 26 1.86 -8.00 -20.13
CA HIS A 26 3.30 -7.71 -20.15
C HIS A 26 4.03 -8.24 -18.89
N SER A 27 3.41 -8.08 -17.72
CA SER A 27 3.95 -8.58 -16.46
C SER A 27 4.03 -10.10 -16.42
N LEU A 28 2.99 -10.79 -16.88
CA LEU A 28 2.95 -12.24 -16.97
C LEU A 28 4.01 -12.76 -17.98
N GLN A 29 4.13 -12.12 -19.13
CA GLN A 29 5.15 -12.47 -20.13
C GLN A 29 6.57 -12.32 -19.56
N LYS A 30 6.86 -11.25 -18.81
CA LYS A 30 8.14 -11.09 -18.12
C LYS A 30 8.44 -12.24 -17.15
N LEU A 31 7.43 -12.75 -16.44
CA LEU A 31 7.60 -13.89 -15.53
C LEU A 31 7.89 -15.18 -16.29
N VAL A 32 7.21 -15.40 -17.41
CA VAL A 32 7.45 -16.57 -18.28
C VAL A 32 8.86 -16.53 -18.88
N VAL A 33 9.27 -15.40 -19.46
CA VAL A 33 10.62 -15.24 -20.02
C VAL A 33 11.72 -15.45 -18.99
N LYS A 34 11.48 -15.07 -17.73
CA LYS A 34 12.40 -15.30 -16.61
C LYS A 34 12.35 -16.72 -16.03
N GLY A 35 11.55 -17.63 -16.58
CA GLY A 35 11.35 -18.99 -16.06
C GLY A 35 10.70 -19.06 -14.67
N LYS A 36 9.99 -17.99 -14.27
CA LYS A 36 9.28 -17.91 -12.96
C LYS A 36 7.81 -18.31 -13.05
N MET A 37 7.30 -18.58 -14.24
CA MET A 37 5.94 -18.99 -14.52
C MET A 37 5.88 -19.78 -15.81
N GLU A 38 5.05 -20.83 -15.83
CA GLU A 38 4.77 -21.60 -17.06
C GLU A 38 3.73 -20.88 -17.95
N ASN A 39 3.80 -21.10 -19.28
CA ASN A 39 2.88 -20.49 -20.22
C ASN A 39 1.42 -20.86 -19.95
N ASP A 40 1.14 -22.10 -19.60
CA ASP A 40 -0.23 -22.57 -19.30
C ASP A 40 -0.79 -21.88 -18.06
N GLN A 41 0.05 -21.66 -17.05
CA GLN A 41 -0.33 -20.90 -15.86
C GLN A 41 -0.66 -19.44 -16.20
N SER A 42 0.16 -18.80 -17.05
CA SER A 42 -0.08 -17.44 -17.54
C SER A 42 -1.41 -17.34 -18.29
N ASN A 43 -1.70 -18.32 -19.18
CA ASN A 43 -2.94 -18.37 -19.94
C ASN A 43 -4.17 -18.59 -19.03
N THR A 44 -4.05 -19.45 -18.03
CA THR A 44 -5.10 -19.68 -17.03
C THR A 44 -5.43 -18.41 -16.25
N ILE A 45 -4.41 -17.66 -15.80
CA ILE A 45 -4.61 -16.39 -15.10
C ILE A 45 -5.40 -15.41 -15.97
N LYS A 46 -5.02 -15.26 -17.25
CA LYS A 46 -5.72 -14.36 -18.20
C LYS A 46 -7.18 -14.78 -18.41
N LYS A 47 -7.46 -16.06 -18.56
CA LYS A 47 -8.82 -16.58 -18.75
C LYS A 47 -9.73 -16.38 -17.53
N ASN A 48 -9.14 -16.30 -16.34
CA ASN A 48 -9.89 -16.11 -15.10
C ASN A 48 -10.22 -14.64 -14.83
N ILE A 49 -9.89 -13.72 -15.72
CA ILE A 49 -10.14 -12.27 -15.52
C ILE A 49 -11.10 -11.77 -16.61
N GLN A 50 -12.14 -11.09 -16.18
CA GLN A 50 -13.10 -10.38 -17.03
C GLN A 50 -13.00 -8.88 -16.76
N TRP A 51 -13.14 -8.08 -17.81
CA TRP A 51 -12.99 -6.63 -17.77
C TRP A 51 -14.30 -5.97 -18.20
N HIS A 52 -14.89 -5.13 -17.35
CA HIS A 52 -16.18 -4.50 -17.62
C HIS A 52 -16.23 -3.05 -17.14
N THR A 53 -17.02 -2.22 -17.83
CA THR A 53 -17.23 -0.83 -17.43
C THR A 53 -18.44 -0.64 -16.52
N SER A 54 -19.31 -1.65 -16.42
CA SER A 54 -20.52 -1.59 -15.61
C SER A 54 -20.37 -2.33 -14.29
N ILE A 55 -20.72 -1.68 -13.19
CA ILE A 55 -20.68 -2.21 -11.84
C ILE A 55 -21.68 -3.36 -11.61
N GLU A 56 -22.75 -3.45 -12.42
CA GLU A 56 -23.77 -4.51 -12.37
C GLU A 56 -23.15 -5.89 -12.61
N ASN A 57 -22.04 -5.97 -13.32
CA ASN A 57 -21.34 -7.23 -13.55
C ASN A 57 -20.77 -7.86 -12.25
N LEU A 58 -20.74 -7.10 -11.14
CA LEU A 58 -20.32 -7.61 -9.83
C LEU A 58 -21.41 -8.43 -9.11
N SER A 59 -22.63 -8.50 -9.64
CA SER A 59 -23.75 -9.22 -9.01
C SER A 59 -23.48 -10.66 -8.57
N PRO A 60 -22.65 -11.47 -9.28
CA PRO A 60 -22.34 -12.84 -8.87
C PRO A 60 -21.16 -12.96 -7.89
N CYS A 61 -20.57 -11.85 -7.44
CA CYS A 61 -19.37 -11.87 -6.62
C CYS A 61 -19.65 -12.25 -5.16
N ASP A 62 -18.78 -13.06 -4.56
CA ASP A 62 -18.76 -13.36 -3.12
C ASP A 62 -17.92 -12.37 -2.33
N LEU A 63 -16.96 -11.71 -2.99
CA LEU A 63 -16.09 -10.69 -2.42
C LEU A 63 -15.86 -9.58 -3.44
N VAL A 64 -16.10 -8.34 -3.05
CA VAL A 64 -15.73 -7.14 -3.82
C VAL A 64 -14.67 -6.36 -3.06
N ILE A 65 -13.56 -6.02 -3.73
CA ILE A 65 -12.48 -5.20 -3.17
C ILE A 65 -12.44 -3.88 -3.93
N GLU A 66 -12.84 -2.80 -3.28
CA GLU A 66 -12.80 -1.46 -3.82
C GLU A 66 -11.38 -0.89 -3.71
N ALA A 67 -10.88 -0.29 -4.79
CA ALA A 67 -9.56 0.36 -4.88
C ALA A 67 -9.61 1.64 -5.72
N ILE A 68 -10.65 2.45 -5.54
CA ILE A 68 -10.86 3.73 -6.24
C ILE A 68 -10.13 4.89 -5.56
N VAL A 69 -10.41 6.13 -5.99
CA VAL A 69 -9.81 7.35 -5.40
C VAL A 69 -10.02 7.43 -3.89
N GLU A 70 -9.01 7.94 -3.18
CA GLU A 70 -8.98 8.01 -1.72
C GLU A 70 -9.80 9.21 -1.20
N LYS A 71 -11.12 9.16 -1.42
CA LYS A 71 -12.10 10.15 -0.96
C LYS A 71 -13.28 9.43 -0.32
N LEU A 72 -13.56 9.75 0.94
CA LEU A 72 -14.57 9.06 1.75
C LEU A 72 -15.94 9.08 1.08
N GLU A 73 -16.41 10.25 0.65
CA GLU A 73 -17.75 10.44 0.07
C GLU A 73 -17.94 9.60 -1.21
N VAL A 74 -16.86 9.45 -1.99
CA VAL A 74 -16.89 8.64 -3.23
C VAL A 74 -16.98 7.16 -2.88
N LYS A 75 -16.21 6.71 -1.89
CA LYS A 75 -16.26 5.31 -1.42
C LYS A 75 -17.63 4.98 -0.82
N GLU A 76 -18.16 5.84 0.04
CA GLU A 76 -19.52 5.69 0.60
C GLU A 76 -20.60 5.55 -0.49
N SER A 77 -20.52 6.38 -1.54
CA SER A 77 -21.44 6.31 -2.67
C SER A 77 -21.34 4.97 -3.41
N VAL A 78 -20.13 4.51 -3.66
CA VAL A 78 -19.87 3.22 -4.34
C VAL A 78 -20.33 2.05 -3.49
N PHE A 79 -20.08 2.06 -2.17
CA PHE A 79 -20.53 1.00 -1.28
C PHE A 79 -22.06 0.88 -1.22
N LYS A 80 -22.78 2.01 -1.20
CA LYS A 80 -24.26 2.02 -1.32
C LYS A 80 -24.74 1.41 -2.62
N GLN A 81 -24.07 1.69 -3.74
CA GLN A 81 -24.40 1.08 -5.04
C GLN A 81 -24.12 -0.42 -5.02
N LEU A 82 -22.95 -0.84 -4.53
CA LEU A 82 -22.58 -2.25 -4.43
C LEU A 82 -23.60 -3.06 -3.63
N GLU A 83 -24.08 -2.53 -2.52
CA GLU A 83 -25.11 -3.21 -1.70
C GLU A 83 -26.40 -3.54 -2.46
N SER A 84 -26.79 -2.71 -3.42
CA SER A 84 -27.98 -2.93 -4.22
C SER A 84 -27.80 -3.94 -5.33
N ILE A 85 -26.55 -4.27 -5.67
CA ILE A 85 -26.17 -5.11 -6.82
C ILE A 85 -25.81 -6.52 -6.38
N VAL A 86 -24.95 -6.64 -5.34
CA VAL A 86 -24.40 -7.93 -4.91
C VAL A 86 -25.28 -8.63 -3.90
N GLY A 87 -25.16 -9.96 -3.83
CA GLY A 87 -25.88 -10.78 -2.84
C GLY A 87 -25.56 -10.37 -1.39
N LYS A 88 -26.48 -10.63 -0.45
CA LYS A 88 -26.31 -10.31 0.98
C LYS A 88 -25.13 -11.01 1.63
N HIS A 89 -24.69 -12.14 1.09
CA HIS A 89 -23.54 -12.91 1.54
C HIS A 89 -22.21 -12.33 1.07
N CYS A 90 -22.22 -11.45 0.04
CA CYS A 90 -21.02 -10.87 -0.50
C CYS A 90 -20.32 -9.95 0.50
N ILE A 91 -19.03 -10.17 0.72
CA ILE A 91 -18.19 -9.31 1.54
C ILE A 91 -17.82 -8.06 0.73
N LEU A 92 -18.02 -6.90 1.31
CA LEU A 92 -17.63 -5.61 0.74
C LEU A 92 -16.36 -5.12 1.42
N ALA A 93 -15.28 -5.02 0.66
CA ALA A 93 -13.98 -4.64 1.20
C ALA A 93 -13.46 -3.35 0.56
N SER A 94 -12.77 -2.51 1.34
CA SER A 94 -12.00 -1.38 0.83
C SER A 94 -10.50 -1.64 0.97
N ASN A 95 -9.74 -1.31 -0.08
CA ASN A 95 -8.27 -1.32 -0.06
C ASN A 95 -7.69 0.05 0.35
N THR A 96 -8.47 0.90 1.02
CA THR A 96 -7.98 2.18 1.54
C THR A 96 -6.74 1.99 2.39
N SER A 97 -5.84 2.97 2.38
CA SER A 97 -4.63 2.99 3.21
C SER A 97 -4.77 3.84 4.48
N SER A 98 -5.83 4.67 4.56
CA SER A 98 -5.91 5.71 5.60
C SER A 98 -7.33 6.08 6.03
N LEU A 99 -8.36 5.79 5.22
CA LEU A 99 -9.73 6.15 5.54
C LEU A 99 -10.36 5.16 6.54
N SER A 100 -11.26 5.65 7.39
CA SER A 100 -11.95 4.82 8.37
C SER A 100 -12.90 3.83 7.70
N ILE A 101 -12.68 2.55 7.95
CA ILE A 101 -13.57 1.47 7.50
C ILE A 101 -14.91 1.57 8.22
N THR A 102 -14.91 1.99 9.49
CA THR A 102 -16.13 2.25 10.27
C THR A 102 -17.01 3.32 9.62
N SER A 103 -16.41 4.39 9.07
CA SER A 103 -17.17 5.43 8.36
C SER A 103 -17.76 4.90 7.05
N ILE A 104 -17.00 4.14 6.27
CA ILE A 104 -17.49 3.50 5.05
C ILE A 104 -18.65 2.55 5.38
N ALA A 105 -18.49 1.68 6.39
CA ALA A 105 -19.51 0.74 6.83
C ALA A 105 -20.80 1.44 7.31
N ALA A 106 -20.67 2.55 8.01
CA ALA A 106 -21.80 3.33 8.51
C ALA A 106 -22.71 3.88 7.38
N SER A 107 -22.20 3.96 6.16
CA SER A 107 -22.98 4.40 5.00
C SER A 107 -23.88 3.29 4.40
N CYS A 108 -23.66 2.03 4.82
CA CYS A 108 -24.32 0.84 4.30
C CYS A 108 -25.53 0.41 5.13
N LEU A 109 -26.49 -0.27 4.51
CA LEU A 109 -27.65 -0.88 5.19
C LEU A 109 -27.25 -2.16 5.95
N TYR A 110 -26.25 -2.89 5.46
CA TYR A 110 -25.73 -4.13 6.05
C TYR A 110 -24.23 -3.95 6.39
N PRO A 111 -23.89 -3.09 7.38
CA PRO A 111 -22.51 -2.73 7.68
C PRO A 111 -21.68 -3.90 8.23
N GLU A 112 -22.33 -4.96 8.73
CA GLU A 112 -21.67 -6.13 9.31
C GLU A 112 -20.83 -6.95 8.30
N ARG A 113 -21.06 -6.72 6.99
CA ARG A 113 -20.30 -7.37 5.89
C ARG A 113 -19.21 -6.48 5.28
N VAL A 114 -19.00 -5.29 5.84
CA VAL A 114 -17.99 -4.34 5.37
C VAL A 114 -16.69 -4.51 6.16
N ILE A 115 -15.55 -4.54 5.45
CA ILE A 115 -14.24 -4.75 6.05
C ILE A 115 -13.14 -4.04 5.23
N GLY A 116 -12.02 -3.70 5.85
CA GLY A 116 -10.80 -3.28 5.14
C GLY A 116 -9.91 -4.46 4.78
N ILE A 117 -9.38 -4.46 3.56
CA ILE A 117 -8.35 -5.39 3.10
C ILE A 117 -7.24 -4.56 2.43
N HIS A 118 -6.22 -4.21 3.20
CA HIS A 118 -5.15 -3.34 2.74
C HIS A 118 -3.97 -4.15 2.21
N PHE A 119 -3.74 -4.07 0.91
CA PHE A 119 -2.59 -4.65 0.22
C PHE A 119 -1.45 -3.64 0.10
N PHE A 120 -0.22 -4.13 0.10
CA PHE A 120 0.98 -3.33 -0.16
C PHE A 120 1.43 -3.49 -1.60
N ASN A 121 1.85 -2.39 -2.22
CA ASN A 121 2.35 -2.41 -3.60
C ASN A 121 3.79 -2.92 -3.67
N PRO A 122 4.12 -3.77 -4.64
CA PRO A 122 3.24 -4.42 -5.63
C PRO A 122 2.47 -5.61 -5.01
N ALA A 123 1.13 -5.56 -5.03
CA ALA A 123 0.26 -6.55 -4.38
C ALA A 123 0.58 -8.03 -4.73
N PRO A 124 0.98 -8.39 -5.98
CA PRO A 124 1.35 -9.77 -6.28
C PRO A 124 2.61 -10.26 -5.55
N ILE A 125 3.52 -9.35 -5.18
CA ILE A 125 4.84 -9.66 -4.59
C ILE A 125 4.80 -9.56 -3.07
N MET A 126 4.16 -8.51 -2.55
CA MET A 126 4.09 -8.26 -1.12
C MET A 126 3.21 -9.31 -0.44
N GLU A 127 3.79 -9.99 0.56
CA GLU A 127 3.11 -11.09 1.25
C GLU A 127 2.12 -10.60 2.31
N LEU A 128 2.42 -9.48 2.96
CA LEU A 128 1.63 -8.93 4.06
C LEU A 128 0.33 -8.32 3.55
N VAL A 129 -0.77 -8.62 4.24
CA VAL A 129 -2.08 -7.99 4.06
C VAL A 129 -2.65 -7.65 5.44
N GLU A 130 -3.08 -6.41 5.61
CA GLU A 130 -3.80 -5.99 6.81
C GLU A 130 -5.31 -6.17 6.61
N ILE A 131 -5.95 -6.80 7.58
CA ILE A 131 -7.42 -6.92 7.66
C ILE A 131 -7.89 -5.96 8.74
N ILE A 132 -8.76 -5.04 8.36
CA ILE A 132 -9.21 -3.94 9.21
C ILE A 132 -10.73 -4.07 9.42
N PRO A 133 -11.20 -4.68 10.51
CA PRO A 133 -12.61 -4.70 10.83
C PRO A 133 -13.12 -3.29 11.19
N ALA A 134 -14.27 -2.90 10.66
CA ALA A 134 -15.05 -1.79 11.19
C ALA A 134 -15.61 -2.15 12.57
N LEU A 135 -16.12 -1.18 13.31
CA LEU A 135 -16.86 -1.46 14.56
C LEU A 135 -18.07 -2.38 14.32
N GLN A 136 -18.68 -2.28 13.14
CA GLN A 136 -19.88 -3.02 12.74
C GLN A 136 -19.56 -4.42 12.17
N THR A 137 -18.32 -4.68 11.73
CA THR A 137 -17.96 -5.93 11.02
C THR A 137 -18.22 -7.16 11.88
N SER A 138 -18.97 -8.13 11.35
CA SER A 138 -19.29 -9.35 12.08
C SER A 138 -18.06 -10.28 12.24
N PRO A 139 -17.98 -11.05 13.35
CA PRO A 139 -16.91 -12.03 13.54
C PRO A 139 -16.83 -13.08 12.42
N ALA A 140 -17.96 -13.45 11.82
CA ALA A 140 -18.03 -14.37 10.70
C ALA A 140 -17.29 -13.83 9.47
N VAL A 141 -17.56 -12.57 9.09
CA VAL A 141 -16.90 -11.88 7.96
C VAL A 141 -15.40 -11.76 8.21
N ILE A 142 -14.98 -11.43 9.44
CA ILE A 142 -13.55 -11.35 9.77
C ILE A 142 -12.87 -12.71 9.56
N LYS A 143 -13.49 -13.78 10.05
CA LYS A 143 -12.96 -15.16 9.93
C LYS A 143 -12.87 -15.59 8.47
N GLU A 144 -13.93 -15.36 7.70
CA GLU A 144 -14.02 -15.72 6.29
C GLU A 144 -13.01 -14.94 5.46
N THR A 145 -12.92 -13.61 5.63
CA THR A 145 -11.94 -12.77 4.94
C THR A 145 -10.51 -13.25 5.20
N LYS A 146 -10.16 -13.56 6.46
CA LYS A 146 -8.84 -14.12 6.78
C LYS A 146 -8.57 -15.43 6.06
N ALA A 147 -9.55 -16.32 6.00
CA ALA A 147 -9.40 -17.61 5.32
C ALA A 147 -9.18 -17.41 3.82
N ILE A 148 -9.96 -16.55 3.17
CA ILE A 148 -9.82 -16.21 1.74
C ILE A 148 -8.42 -15.66 1.46
N ILE A 149 -7.98 -14.63 2.19
CA ILE A 149 -6.69 -13.99 1.94
C ILE A 149 -5.51 -14.93 2.23
N THR A 150 -5.63 -15.79 3.26
CA THR A 150 -4.63 -16.83 3.54
C THR A 150 -4.55 -17.87 2.42
N SER A 151 -5.68 -18.24 1.80
CA SER A 151 -5.70 -19.15 0.65
C SER A 151 -4.94 -18.60 -0.57
N TRP A 152 -4.79 -17.28 -0.66
CA TRP A 152 -3.96 -16.59 -1.67
C TRP A 152 -2.47 -16.56 -1.32
N LYS A 153 -2.05 -17.35 -0.30
CA LYS A 153 -0.67 -17.43 0.20
C LYS A 153 -0.17 -16.09 0.76
N LYS A 154 -1.06 -15.25 1.27
CA LYS A 154 -0.71 -14.00 1.95
C LYS A 154 -0.60 -14.21 3.46
N LYS A 155 0.26 -13.41 4.09
CA LYS A 155 0.41 -13.30 5.55
C LYS A 155 -0.59 -12.27 6.07
N VAL A 156 -1.56 -12.71 6.84
CA VAL A 156 -2.66 -11.86 7.31
C VAL A 156 -2.38 -11.38 8.74
N VAL A 157 -2.50 -10.07 8.95
CA VAL A 157 -2.54 -9.45 10.28
C VAL A 157 -3.85 -8.70 10.45
N THR A 158 -4.35 -8.63 11.69
CA THR A 158 -5.54 -7.83 11.99
C THR A 158 -5.10 -6.50 12.57
N ALA A 159 -5.48 -5.43 11.90
CA ALA A 159 -5.26 -4.06 12.37
C ALA A 159 -6.55 -3.48 12.96
N LYS A 160 -6.42 -2.56 13.92
CA LYS A 160 -7.53 -1.70 14.33
C LYS A 160 -7.83 -0.69 13.24
N ASP A 161 -9.09 -0.28 13.13
CA ASP A 161 -9.53 0.83 12.27
C ASP A 161 -9.05 2.17 12.87
N THR A 162 -7.76 2.41 12.74
CA THR A 162 -7.07 3.62 13.20
C THR A 162 -6.19 4.18 12.09
N PRO A 163 -5.93 5.49 12.05
CA PRO A 163 -5.17 6.09 10.96
C PRO A 163 -3.83 5.40 10.69
N GLY A 164 -3.61 5.02 9.42
CA GLY A 164 -2.39 4.32 8.99
C GLY A 164 -2.27 2.86 9.46
N PHE A 165 -3.32 2.30 10.06
CA PHE A 165 -3.41 0.90 10.52
C PHE A 165 -2.18 0.47 11.35
N ILE A 166 -1.43 -0.57 10.93
CA ILE A 166 -0.18 -0.98 11.57
C ILE A 166 1.02 -0.40 10.81
N VAL A 167 1.18 -0.75 9.53
CA VAL A 167 2.42 -0.48 8.79
C VAL A 167 2.65 1.01 8.58
N ASN A 168 1.67 1.74 8.06
CA ASN A 168 1.82 3.18 7.83
C ASN A 168 2.03 3.95 9.12
N ARG A 169 1.39 3.53 10.22
CA ARG A 169 1.59 4.13 11.54
C ARG A 169 2.99 3.90 12.09
N ILE A 170 3.51 2.66 12.00
CA ILE A 170 4.84 2.30 12.51
C ILE A 170 5.95 2.89 11.63
N ALA A 171 5.72 2.96 10.33
CA ALA A 171 6.71 3.48 9.39
C ALA A 171 6.96 5.00 9.54
N ARG A 172 6.01 5.77 10.11
CA ARG A 172 6.24 7.23 10.24
C ARG A 172 7.44 7.57 11.12
N PRO A 173 7.56 7.07 12.37
CA PRO A 173 8.75 7.29 13.18
C PRO A 173 10.06 6.83 12.51
N PHE A 174 10.04 5.72 11.77
CA PHE A 174 11.22 5.26 11.03
C PHE A 174 11.79 6.32 10.07
N TYR A 175 10.91 7.11 9.44
CA TYR A 175 11.33 8.20 8.55
C TYR A 175 11.63 9.48 9.32
N SER A 176 10.75 9.88 10.24
CA SER A 176 10.89 11.16 10.95
C SER A 176 12.13 11.19 11.82
N GLU A 177 12.43 10.12 12.58
CA GLU A 177 13.65 10.03 13.39
C GLU A 177 14.92 10.09 12.55
N ALA A 178 14.95 9.38 11.41
CA ALA A 178 16.09 9.45 10.51
C ALA A 178 16.29 10.87 9.93
N ILE A 179 15.21 11.57 9.59
CA ILE A 179 15.31 12.96 9.11
C ILE A 179 15.76 13.89 10.22
N CYS A 180 15.25 13.73 11.44
CA CYS A 180 15.71 14.50 12.61
C CYS A 180 17.22 14.33 12.85
N GLN A 181 17.71 13.10 12.84
CA GLN A 181 19.15 12.82 12.99
C GLN A 181 20.00 13.48 11.89
N LEU A 182 19.48 13.52 10.65
CA LEU A 182 20.13 14.22 9.53
C LEU A 182 20.13 15.75 9.75
N GLU A 183 18.98 16.31 10.15
CA GLU A 183 18.80 17.76 10.37
C GLU A 183 19.65 18.27 11.54
N GLU A 184 19.79 17.47 12.58
CA GLU A 184 20.63 17.75 13.76
C GLU A 184 22.13 17.53 13.50
N GLY A 185 22.49 16.99 12.35
CA GLY A 185 23.89 16.74 11.96
C GLY A 185 24.56 15.60 12.72
N ILE A 186 23.79 14.68 13.30
CA ILE A 186 24.31 13.50 14.00
C ILE A 186 25.09 12.61 13.03
N ALA A 187 24.51 12.37 11.85
CA ALA A 187 25.15 11.59 10.79
C ALA A 187 24.65 11.97 9.39
N SER A 188 25.41 11.60 8.37
CA SER A 188 24.96 11.73 6.98
C SER A 188 23.88 10.68 6.66
N LYS A 189 23.03 10.95 5.64
CA LYS A 189 22.02 10.01 5.17
C LYS A 189 22.58 8.64 4.79
N GLU A 190 23.79 8.62 4.22
CA GLU A 190 24.49 7.39 3.86
C GLU A 190 24.85 6.56 5.10
N THR A 191 25.28 7.23 6.18
CA THR A 191 25.65 6.60 7.44
C THR A 191 24.39 6.07 8.15
N ILE A 192 23.31 6.85 8.19
CA ILE A 192 22.04 6.44 8.82
C ILE A 192 21.47 5.22 8.06
N ASP A 193 21.41 5.26 6.73
CA ASP A 193 20.94 4.12 5.92
C ASP A 193 21.82 2.89 6.10
N TYR A 194 23.14 3.07 6.21
CA TYR A 194 24.08 1.97 6.49
C TYR A 194 23.81 1.35 7.86
N ALA A 195 23.71 2.16 8.92
CA ALA A 195 23.45 1.70 10.28
C ALA A 195 22.13 0.91 10.36
N MET A 196 21.06 1.45 9.81
CA MET A 196 19.75 0.79 9.81
C MET A 196 19.75 -0.53 9.05
N LYS A 197 20.53 -0.66 7.98
CA LYS A 197 20.68 -1.93 7.25
C LYS A 197 21.54 -2.94 8.01
N GLN A 198 22.71 -2.53 8.51
CA GLN A 198 23.71 -3.44 9.08
C GLN A 198 23.39 -3.85 10.52
N MET A 199 22.88 -2.91 11.33
CA MET A 199 22.58 -3.15 12.75
C MET A 199 21.09 -3.27 13.02
N GLY A 200 20.28 -2.45 12.37
CA GLY A 200 18.82 -2.51 12.48
C GLY A 200 18.18 -3.69 11.74
N GLY A 201 18.92 -4.37 10.86
CA GLY A 201 18.45 -5.54 10.10
C GLY A 201 17.41 -5.22 9.02
N PHE A 202 17.25 -3.96 8.64
CA PHE A 202 16.34 -3.56 7.56
C PHE A 202 16.94 -3.84 6.19
N LYS A 203 16.09 -4.21 5.22
CA LYS A 203 16.53 -4.44 3.83
C LYS A 203 16.96 -3.15 3.13
N MET A 204 16.38 -2.03 3.54
CA MET A 204 16.67 -0.69 3.03
C MET A 204 16.73 0.29 4.20
N GLY A 205 17.59 1.28 4.09
CA GLY A 205 17.61 2.39 5.02
C GLY A 205 16.43 3.35 4.77
N PRO A 206 16.14 4.25 5.72
CA PRO A 206 14.98 5.15 5.64
C PRO A 206 15.01 6.08 4.44
N PHE A 207 16.16 6.63 4.08
CA PHE A 207 16.29 7.55 2.94
C PHE A 207 16.19 6.83 1.60
N GLU A 208 16.82 5.65 1.47
CA GLU A 208 16.65 4.78 0.29
C GLU A 208 15.19 4.36 0.09
N LEU A 209 14.48 4.08 1.19
CA LEU A 209 13.09 3.66 1.15
C LEU A 209 12.14 4.82 0.80
N MET A 210 12.38 6.01 1.35
CA MET A 210 11.63 7.22 0.97
C MET A 210 11.78 7.54 -0.52
N ASP A 211 12.99 7.44 -1.06
CA ASP A 211 13.27 7.67 -2.48
C ASP A 211 12.68 6.56 -3.39
N LEU A 212 12.54 5.33 -2.88
CA LEU A 212 11.88 4.24 -3.60
C LEU A 212 10.38 4.44 -3.69
N ILE A 213 9.73 4.84 -2.58
CA ILE A 213 8.29 5.10 -2.49
C ILE A 213 7.93 6.36 -3.30
N GLY A 214 8.76 7.36 -3.18
CA GLY A 214 8.58 8.70 -3.72
C GLY A 214 8.01 9.67 -2.69
N HIS A 215 8.60 10.88 -2.68
CA HIS A 215 8.26 11.92 -1.69
C HIS A 215 6.83 12.43 -1.82
N ASP A 216 6.25 12.42 -3.02
CA ASP A 216 4.84 12.75 -3.24
C ASP A 216 3.88 11.80 -2.52
N VAL A 217 4.19 10.50 -2.49
CA VAL A 217 3.41 9.50 -1.76
C VAL A 217 3.74 9.53 -0.27
N ASN A 218 5.05 9.46 0.08
CA ASN A 218 5.48 9.31 1.46
C ASN A 218 5.11 10.51 2.33
N TYR A 219 5.31 11.75 1.81
CA TYR A 219 4.97 12.98 2.51
C TYR A 219 3.45 13.10 2.73
N VAL A 220 2.65 12.87 1.68
CA VAL A 220 1.18 12.95 1.77
C VAL A 220 0.63 11.95 2.79
N VAL A 221 1.16 10.72 2.83
CA VAL A 221 0.76 9.73 3.85
C VAL A 221 1.15 10.19 5.26
N THR A 222 2.33 10.82 5.43
CA THR A 222 2.74 11.37 6.73
C THR A 222 1.80 12.48 7.18
N GLU A 223 1.48 13.43 6.31
CA GLU A 223 0.56 14.54 6.59
C GLU A 223 -0.85 14.04 6.91
N THR A 224 -1.35 13.03 6.18
CA THR A 224 -2.64 12.39 6.43
C THR A 224 -2.68 11.74 7.81
N VAL A 225 -1.66 10.95 8.17
CA VAL A 225 -1.57 10.30 9.48
C VAL A 225 -1.48 11.34 10.59
N TRP A 226 -0.64 12.35 10.44
CA TRP A 226 -0.46 13.43 11.42
C TRP A 226 -1.77 14.18 11.69
N THR A 227 -2.48 14.59 10.63
CA THR A 227 -3.78 15.27 10.74
C THR A 227 -4.82 14.36 11.41
N ALA A 228 -4.89 13.09 11.02
CA ALA A 228 -5.85 12.13 11.54
C ALA A 228 -5.58 11.73 13.01
N PHE A 229 -4.35 11.90 13.50
CA PHE A 229 -3.99 11.76 14.91
C PHE A 229 -4.06 13.09 15.68
N TYR A 230 -4.86 14.05 15.19
CA TYR A 230 -5.05 15.36 15.84
C TYR A 230 -3.74 16.11 16.07
N PHE A 231 -2.84 16.04 15.07
CA PHE A 231 -1.54 16.72 15.08
C PHE A 231 -0.56 16.23 16.16
N ASP A 232 -0.64 14.94 16.50
CA ASP A 232 0.34 14.32 17.42
C ASP A 232 1.75 14.54 16.88
N THR A 233 2.62 15.10 17.72
CA THR A 233 3.99 15.48 17.38
C THR A 233 4.84 14.31 16.89
N ARG A 234 4.52 13.08 17.29
CA ARG A 234 5.16 11.84 16.82
C ARG A 234 5.13 11.68 15.31
N PHE A 235 4.12 12.24 14.65
CA PHE A 235 3.89 12.09 13.23
C PHE A 235 4.11 13.39 12.44
N THR A 236 4.73 14.40 13.05
CA THR A 236 4.94 15.71 12.41
C THR A 236 5.73 15.57 11.10
N PRO A 237 5.21 16.09 9.97
CA PRO A 237 5.93 16.10 8.71
C PRO A 237 7.19 16.97 8.77
N SER A 238 8.27 16.54 8.11
CA SER A 238 9.52 17.30 8.04
C SER A 238 9.51 18.32 6.89
N PHE A 239 10.06 19.51 7.14
CA PHE A 239 10.30 20.51 6.10
C PHE A 239 11.33 20.04 5.08
N THR A 240 12.32 19.26 5.49
CA THR A 240 13.32 18.68 4.58
C THR A 240 12.63 17.82 3.51
N GLN A 241 11.72 16.93 3.93
CA GLN A 241 10.96 16.12 2.99
C GLN A 241 9.99 16.95 2.14
N LYS A 242 9.34 17.96 2.73
CA LYS A 242 8.46 18.88 2.01
C LYS A 242 9.19 19.62 0.88
N ARG A 243 10.40 20.11 1.15
CA ARG A 243 11.23 20.79 0.15
C ARG A 243 11.61 19.88 -1.02
N LEU A 244 11.86 18.59 -0.77
CA LEU A 244 12.10 17.62 -1.85
C LEU A 244 10.87 17.48 -2.74
N LEU A 245 9.68 17.36 -2.11
CA LEU A 245 8.40 17.34 -2.84
C LEU A 245 8.21 18.60 -3.71
N GLU A 246 8.38 19.79 -3.13
CA GLU A 246 8.22 21.08 -3.80
C GLU A 246 9.24 21.27 -4.94
N ALA A 247 10.45 20.73 -4.80
CA ALA A 247 11.49 20.71 -5.83
C ALA A 247 11.24 19.68 -6.95
N ASN A 248 10.18 18.89 -6.87
CA ASN A 248 9.93 17.72 -7.73
C ASN A 248 11.09 16.70 -7.72
N TRP A 249 11.83 16.64 -6.60
CA TRP A 249 12.85 15.61 -6.35
C TRP A 249 12.19 14.42 -5.63
N LEU A 250 11.42 13.66 -6.39
CA LEU A 250 10.53 12.63 -5.82
C LEU A 250 11.21 11.28 -5.58
N GLY A 251 12.54 11.22 -5.73
CA GLY A 251 13.30 9.99 -5.57
C GLY A 251 13.61 9.30 -6.90
N ARG A 252 13.64 7.98 -6.90
CA ARG A 252 14.06 7.17 -8.08
C ARG A 252 13.24 7.46 -9.33
N LYS A 253 11.95 7.73 -9.20
CA LYS A 253 11.05 7.97 -10.35
C LYS A 253 11.34 9.28 -11.12
N THR A 254 11.98 10.26 -10.47
CA THR A 254 12.41 11.51 -11.10
C THR A 254 13.93 11.59 -11.24
N GLY A 255 14.66 10.54 -10.88
CA GLY A 255 16.12 10.49 -10.93
C GLY A 255 16.81 11.26 -9.80
N LYS A 256 16.06 11.88 -8.87
CA LYS A 256 16.62 12.62 -7.74
C LYS A 256 15.65 12.65 -6.55
N GLY A 257 16.20 12.53 -5.35
CA GLY A 257 15.51 12.62 -4.08
C GLY A 257 16.50 13.00 -2.99
N PHE A 258 16.54 12.26 -1.88
CA PHE A 258 17.66 12.31 -0.95
C PHE A 258 18.97 11.93 -1.64
N TYR A 259 18.91 10.97 -2.56
CA TYR A 259 20.02 10.54 -3.39
C TYR A 259 19.87 11.04 -4.82
N ASP A 260 21.01 11.13 -5.52
CA ASP A 260 21.05 11.36 -6.95
C ASP A 260 21.19 10.01 -7.67
N TYR A 261 20.28 9.71 -8.60
CA TYR A 261 20.21 8.47 -9.37
C TYR A 261 20.63 8.65 -10.82
N GLN A 262 21.12 9.84 -11.19
CA GLN A 262 21.59 10.12 -12.54
C GLN A 262 22.89 9.37 -12.82
N GLU A 263 23.15 9.10 -14.09
CA GLU A 263 24.39 8.47 -14.51
C GLU A 263 25.61 9.36 -14.16
N GLY A 264 26.59 8.79 -13.49
CA GLY A 264 27.79 9.51 -13.02
C GLY A 264 27.61 10.25 -11.68
N ALA A 265 26.45 10.17 -11.03
CA ALA A 265 26.26 10.78 -9.72
C ALA A 265 27.25 10.22 -8.67
N GLN A 266 27.86 11.12 -7.92
CA GLN A 266 28.79 10.75 -6.87
C GLN A 266 28.05 10.08 -5.70
N LYS A 267 28.46 8.89 -5.32
CA LYS A 267 28.02 8.22 -4.11
C LYS A 267 28.99 8.54 -2.98
N LEU A 268 28.47 9.08 -1.89
CA LEU A 268 29.26 9.29 -0.67
C LEU A 268 29.35 7.98 0.11
N GLU A 269 30.53 7.72 0.67
CA GLU A 269 30.73 6.55 1.52
C GLU A 269 30.18 6.80 2.94
N PRO A 270 29.52 5.82 3.55
CA PRO A 270 29.04 5.92 4.91
C PRO A 270 30.19 5.89 5.92
N ASN A 271 30.02 6.56 7.06
CA ASN A 271 30.85 6.30 8.22
C ASN A 271 30.44 4.97 8.85
N THR A 272 31.36 4.00 8.88
CA THR A 272 31.10 2.65 9.37
C THR A 272 31.52 2.44 10.82
N ASN A 273 31.76 3.52 11.59
CA ASN A 273 32.09 3.42 13.00
C ASN A 273 30.96 2.72 13.77
N GLU A 274 31.31 1.61 14.43
CA GLU A 274 30.33 0.74 15.08
C GLU A 274 29.60 1.42 16.24
N ILE A 275 30.27 2.28 16.99
CA ILE A 275 29.67 3.01 18.11
C ILE A 275 28.62 3.97 17.59
N LEU A 276 28.96 4.80 16.60
CA LEU A 276 28.03 5.73 15.95
C LEU A 276 26.84 4.99 15.34
N CYS A 277 27.08 3.88 14.65
CA CYS A 277 26.00 3.10 14.06
C CYS A 277 25.05 2.50 15.11
N LYS A 278 25.54 2.10 16.28
CA LYS A 278 24.71 1.65 17.40
C LYS A 278 23.87 2.78 17.99
N GLU A 279 24.46 3.96 18.15
CA GLU A 279 23.75 5.16 18.64
C GLU A 279 22.62 5.58 17.70
N ILE A 280 22.82 5.52 16.38
CA ILE A 280 21.80 5.80 15.37
C ILE A 280 20.59 4.86 15.49
N CYS A 281 20.81 3.59 15.86
CA CYS A 281 19.76 2.57 15.94
C CYS A 281 19.02 2.54 17.29
N ASN A 282 19.53 3.21 18.32
CA ASN A 282 18.93 3.27 19.68
C ASN A 282 17.98 4.45 19.81
#